data_9992137a394ca8176c37d567d24b8826
#
_entry.id   9992137a394ca8176c37d567d24b8826
#
_cell.length_a   1.000
_cell.length_b   1.000
_cell.length_c   1.000
_cell.angle_alpha   90.00
_cell.angle_beta   90.00
_cell.angle_gamma   90.00
#
_symmetry.space_group_name_H-M   'P 1'
#
loop_
_entity.id
_entity.type
_entity.pdbx_description
1 polymer ?
#
loop_
_entity_poly.entity_id
_entity_poly.type
_entity_poly.pdbx_seq_one_letter_code
_entity_poly.pdbx_strand_id
1 'polypeptide(L)'
;MLKLQAVHHIAIICTDYEKSKRFYTEILGLEVIREVYREARQSYKLDLAIGKQYVIELFSFPSPPARPSRPEAAGLRHLAFAVPCVEEGKKYLEANEIRVEEIRVDE
;
A
#
# COMPACT_ATOMS: atom_id res chain seq x y z
N MET A 1 29.16 1.78 12.34
CA MET A 1 27.71 1.85 12.38
C MET A 1 27.18 2.09 10.97
N LEU A 2 26.16 1.35 10.58
CA LEU A 2 25.51 1.56 9.30
C LEU A 2 24.79 2.92 9.31
N LYS A 3 24.90 3.67 8.20
CA LYS A 3 24.25 4.99 8.12
C LYS A 3 23.06 4.92 7.19
N LEU A 4 21.90 4.59 7.76
CA LEU A 4 20.65 4.56 7.00
C LEU A 4 20.25 6.00 6.65
N GLN A 5 19.82 6.22 5.41
CA GLN A 5 19.44 7.55 4.94
C GLN A 5 17.92 7.73 4.88
N ALA A 6 17.19 6.67 4.56
CA ALA A 6 15.74 6.72 4.42
C ALA A 6 15.20 5.30 4.29
N VAL A 7 13.88 5.16 4.41
CA VAL A 7 13.21 3.95 3.96
C VAL A 7 13.07 4.09 2.44
N HIS A 8 13.65 3.18 1.68
CA HIS A 8 13.63 3.23 0.22
C HIS A 8 12.25 2.84 -0.32
N HIS A 9 11.77 1.69 0.10
CA HIS A 9 10.45 1.21 -0.29
C HIS A 9 9.99 0.11 0.66
N ILE A 10 8.71 -0.17 0.60
CA ILE A 10 8.06 -1.26 1.34
C ILE A 10 7.44 -2.19 0.31
N ALA A 11 7.65 -3.49 0.45
CA ALA A 11 7.04 -4.49 -0.43
C ALA A 11 5.77 -5.03 0.21
N ILE A 12 4.70 -5.09 -0.57
CA ILE A 12 3.38 -5.54 -0.14
C ILE A 12 2.90 -6.64 -1.09
N ILE A 13 2.43 -7.74 -0.54
CA ILE A 13 1.79 -8.81 -1.31
C ILE A 13 0.28 -8.66 -1.15
N CYS A 14 -0.44 -8.54 -2.27
CA CYS A 14 -1.89 -8.41 -2.26
C CYS A 14 -2.57 -9.70 -2.69
N THR A 15 -3.84 -9.86 -2.30
CA THR A 15 -4.64 -11.03 -2.66
C THR A 15 -5.47 -10.81 -3.93
N ASP A 16 -5.74 -9.55 -4.28
CA ASP A 16 -6.46 -9.16 -5.49
C ASP A 16 -5.70 -8.02 -6.14
N TYR A 17 -4.89 -8.34 -7.13
CA TYR A 17 -3.96 -7.40 -7.73
C TYR A 17 -4.66 -6.20 -8.38
N GLU A 18 -5.68 -6.44 -9.19
CA GLU A 18 -6.36 -5.35 -9.90
C GLU A 18 -7.04 -4.40 -8.93
N LYS A 19 -7.65 -4.94 -7.88
CA LYS A 19 -8.29 -4.13 -6.84
C LYS A 19 -7.26 -3.30 -6.07
N SER A 20 -6.15 -3.90 -5.68
CA SER A 20 -5.10 -3.19 -4.96
C SER A 20 -4.41 -2.15 -5.83
N LYS A 21 -4.13 -2.47 -7.08
CA LYS A 21 -3.56 -1.52 -8.03
C LYS A 21 -4.48 -0.32 -8.19
N ARG A 22 -5.78 -0.53 -8.37
CA ARG A 22 -6.75 0.55 -8.48
C ARG A 22 -6.77 1.41 -7.21
N PHE A 23 -6.73 0.77 -6.05
CA PHE A 23 -6.73 1.50 -4.78
C PHE A 23 -5.53 2.43 -4.67
N TYR A 24 -4.33 1.91 -4.91
CA TYR A 24 -3.13 2.73 -4.78
C TYR A 24 -2.99 3.79 -5.86
N THR A 25 -3.35 3.48 -7.11
CA THR A 25 -3.14 4.39 -8.23
C THR A 25 -4.30 5.36 -8.45
N GLU A 26 -5.53 4.85 -8.49
CA GLU A 26 -6.70 5.69 -8.80
C GLU A 26 -7.26 6.38 -7.57
N ILE A 27 -7.33 5.69 -6.44
CA ILE A 27 -7.94 6.26 -5.23
C ILE A 27 -6.91 7.06 -4.44
N LEU A 28 -5.76 6.48 -4.13
CA LEU A 28 -4.71 7.19 -3.38
C LEU A 28 -3.84 8.10 -4.24
N GLY A 29 -3.80 7.87 -5.54
CA GLY A 29 -3.08 8.74 -6.46
C GLY A 29 -1.57 8.52 -6.54
N LEU A 30 -1.08 7.34 -6.16
CA LEU A 30 0.34 7.04 -6.36
C LEU A 30 0.63 6.87 -7.85
N GLU A 31 1.81 7.30 -8.26
CA GLU A 31 2.24 7.20 -9.65
C GLU A 31 2.90 5.85 -9.92
N VAL A 32 2.58 5.25 -11.07
CA VAL A 32 3.24 4.03 -11.52
C VAL A 32 4.59 4.37 -12.10
N ILE A 33 5.65 3.83 -11.53
CA ILE A 33 7.00 3.94 -12.08
C ILE A 33 7.21 2.84 -13.12
N ARG A 34 6.86 1.62 -12.78
CA ARG A 34 7.09 0.46 -13.64
C ARG A 34 6.17 -0.67 -13.21
N GLU A 35 5.66 -1.41 -14.19
CA GLU A 35 4.90 -2.64 -13.95
C GLU A 35 5.54 -3.76 -14.77
N VAL A 36 5.80 -4.89 -14.12
CA VAL A 36 6.39 -6.07 -14.77
C VAL A 36 5.60 -7.29 -14.39
N TYR A 37 5.29 -8.14 -15.37
CA TYR A 37 4.78 -9.47 -15.09
C TYR A 37 5.93 -10.48 -15.23
N ARG A 38 6.16 -11.26 -14.18
CA ARG A 38 7.21 -12.29 -14.16
C ARG A 38 6.57 -13.64 -14.33
N GLU A 39 6.61 -14.16 -15.53
CA GLU A 39 5.90 -15.38 -15.89
C GLU A 39 6.35 -16.60 -15.09
N ALA A 40 7.66 -16.73 -14.86
CA ALA A 40 8.21 -17.85 -14.10
C ALA A 40 7.63 -17.96 -12.69
N ARG A 41 7.17 -16.85 -12.12
CA ARG A 41 6.59 -16.79 -10.78
C ARG A 41 5.10 -16.49 -10.80
N GLN A 42 4.53 -16.29 -11.98
CA GLN A 42 3.13 -15.86 -12.15
C GLN A 42 2.81 -14.67 -11.24
N SER A 43 3.66 -13.66 -11.29
CA SER A 43 3.65 -12.57 -10.33
C SER A 43 3.80 -11.22 -11.03
N TYR A 44 2.88 -10.30 -10.75
CA TYR A 44 3.07 -8.89 -11.09
C TYR A 44 3.93 -8.22 -10.03
N LYS A 45 4.74 -7.27 -10.47
CA LYS A 45 5.50 -6.38 -9.61
C LYS A 45 5.23 -4.96 -10.09
N LEU A 46 4.67 -4.14 -9.22
CA LEU A 46 4.28 -2.77 -9.52
C LEU A 46 5.01 -1.81 -8.60
N ASP A 47 5.86 -0.97 -9.18
CA ASP A 47 6.62 0.03 -8.43
C ASP A 47 5.84 1.33 -8.44
N LEU A 48 5.56 1.87 -7.25
CA LEU A 48 4.71 3.03 -7.05
C LEU A 48 5.46 4.14 -6.33
N ALA A 49 5.17 5.39 -6.71
CA ALA A 49 5.80 6.56 -6.15
C ALA A 49 4.79 7.55 -5.59
N ILE A 50 5.19 8.26 -4.55
CA ILE A 50 4.52 9.47 -4.08
C ILE A 50 5.32 10.63 -4.64
N GLY A 51 4.70 11.45 -5.51
CA GLY A 51 5.46 12.43 -6.27
C GLY A 51 6.49 11.69 -7.11
N LYS A 52 7.76 11.98 -6.89
CA LYS A 52 8.85 11.32 -7.63
C LYS A 52 9.59 10.30 -6.78
N GLN A 53 9.14 10.06 -5.55
CA GLN A 53 9.82 9.17 -4.64
C GLN A 53 9.18 7.79 -4.66
N TYR A 54 9.95 6.79 -5.04
CA TYR A 54 9.57 5.38 -4.99
C TYR A 54 9.32 4.97 -3.55
N VAL A 55 8.15 4.41 -3.25
CA VAL A 55 7.79 4.09 -1.86
C VAL A 55 7.19 2.70 -1.68
N ILE A 56 6.51 2.14 -2.68
CA ILE A 56 5.83 0.86 -2.57
C ILE A 56 6.17 -0.02 -3.76
N GLU A 57 6.40 -1.30 -3.45
CA GLU A 57 6.57 -2.35 -4.42
C GLU A 57 5.42 -3.33 -4.18
N LEU A 58 4.42 -3.32 -5.08
CA LEU A 58 3.22 -4.14 -4.94
C LEU A 58 3.39 -5.42 -5.74
N PHE A 59 3.17 -6.56 -5.07
CA PHE A 59 3.30 -7.88 -5.69
C PHE A 59 1.99 -8.64 -5.69
N SER A 60 1.78 -9.41 -6.75
CA SER A 60 0.81 -10.50 -6.76
C SER A 60 1.55 -11.84 -6.80
N PHE A 61 0.92 -12.87 -6.25
CA PHE A 61 1.39 -14.26 -6.36
C PHE A 61 0.17 -15.16 -6.46
N PRO A 62 0.31 -16.37 -7.04
CA PRO A 62 -0.82 -17.30 -7.08
C PRO A 62 -1.25 -17.69 -5.68
N SER A 63 -2.52 -17.44 -5.35
CA SER A 63 -3.15 -17.87 -4.10
C SER A 63 -2.32 -17.63 -2.83
N PRO A 64 -1.85 -16.41 -2.57
CA PRO A 64 -1.11 -16.16 -1.34
C PRO A 64 -2.06 -16.30 -0.14
N PRO A 65 -1.60 -16.90 0.97
CA PRO A 65 -2.43 -16.95 2.16
C PRO A 65 -2.68 -15.54 2.70
N ALA A 66 -3.88 -15.31 3.23
CA ALA A 66 -4.20 -14.01 3.81
C ALA A 66 -3.38 -13.78 5.08
N ARG A 67 -2.92 -12.55 5.26
CA ARG A 67 -2.20 -12.18 6.49
C ARG A 67 -3.23 -11.99 7.61
N PRO A 68 -3.11 -12.69 8.72
CA PRO A 68 -4.06 -12.50 9.82
C PRO A 68 -3.82 -11.17 10.53
N SER A 69 -4.90 -10.41 10.74
CA SER A 69 -4.84 -9.21 11.58
C SER A 69 -5.14 -9.55 13.03
N ARG A 70 -5.87 -10.63 13.25
CA ARG A 70 -6.25 -11.10 14.57
C ARG A 70 -6.16 -12.63 14.64
N PRO A 71 -5.51 -13.19 15.67
CA PRO A 71 -4.70 -12.46 16.66
C PRO A 71 -3.55 -11.73 15.96
N GLU A 72 -3.04 -10.69 16.61
CA GLU A 72 -1.97 -9.88 16.04
C GLU A 72 -0.75 -10.73 15.73
N ALA A 73 -0.34 -10.72 14.46
CA ALA A 73 0.81 -11.48 13.99
C ALA A 73 2.07 -10.61 14.02
N ALA A 74 3.20 -11.24 14.29
CA ALA A 74 4.48 -10.55 14.27
C ALA A 74 4.79 -10.04 12.85
N GLY A 75 5.41 -8.88 12.75
CA GLY A 75 5.81 -8.26 11.49
C GLY A 75 5.27 -6.85 11.35
N LEU A 76 5.27 -6.35 10.14
CA LEU A 76 4.76 -5.01 9.85
C LEU A 76 3.27 -4.94 10.18
N ARG A 77 2.90 -4.00 11.05
CA ARG A 77 1.51 -3.88 11.49
C ARG A 77 0.64 -3.11 10.51
N HIS A 78 1.12 -1.95 10.07
CA HIS A 78 0.40 -1.12 9.11
C HIS A 78 1.36 -0.17 8.40
N LEU A 79 0.85 0.48 7.38
CA LEU A 79 1.53 1.54 6.65
C LEU A 79 0.67 2.79 6.77
N ALA A 80 1.27 3.91 7.15
CA ALA A 80 0.56 5.17 7.34
C ALA A 80 1.10 6.23 6.38
N PHE A 81 0.19 7.02 5.84
CA PHE A 81 0.52 8.15 4.99
C PHE A 81 0.12 9.45 5.68
N ALA A 82 0.90 10.49 5.49
CA ALA A 82 0.55 11.82 5.96
C ALA A 82 -0.28 12.54 4.89
N VAL A 83 -1.29 13.26 5.33
CA VAL A 83 -2.14 14.08 4.46
C VAL A 83 -2.30 15.47 5.11
N PRO A 84 -2.61 16.51 4.31
CA PRO A 84 -2.80 17.86 4.88
C PRO A 84 -3.98 17.97 5.83
N CYS A 85 -5.06 17.20 5.59
CA CYS A 85 -6.26 17.27 6.40
C CYS A 85 -6.91 15.90 6.50
N VAL A 86 -6.92 15.33 7.69
CA VAL A 86 -7.45 13.97 7.94
C VAL A 86 -8.95 13.92 7.68
N GLU A 87 -9.69 14.94 8.07
CA GLU A 87 -11.15 15.02 7.88
C GLU A 87 -11.52 15.00 6.39
N GLU A 88 -10.79 15.76 5.58
CA GLU A 88 -10.99 15.78 4.14
C GLU A 88 -10.61 14.44 3.51
N GLY A 89 -9.53 13.84 3.99
CA GLY A 89 -9.09 12.51 3.54
C GLY A 89 -10.14 11.45 3.80
N LYS A 90 -10.74 11.47 5.00
CA LYS A 90 -11.81 10.53 5.34
C LYS A 90 -13.01 10.70 4.41
N LYS A 91 -13.47 11.93 4.18
CA LYS A 91 -14.59 12.20 3.28
C LYS A 91 -14.32 11.70 1.87
N TYR A 92 -13.12 11.95 1.37
CA TYR A 92 -12.71 11.52 0.04
C TYR A 92 -12.74 10.00 -0.09
N LEU A 93 -12.18 9.29 0.88
CA LEU A 93 -12.14 7.82 0.86
C LEU A 93 -13.55 7.24 0.93
N GLU A 94 -14.40 7.78 1.81
CA GLU A 94 -15.79 7.31 1.94
C GLU A 94 -16.58 7.57 0.66
N ALA A 95 -16.34 8.69 -0.01
CA ALA A 95 -16.97 9.00 -1.30
C ALA A 95 -16.53 8.03 -2.40
N ASN A 96 -15.38 7.39 -2.24
CA ASN A 96 -14.88 6.35 -3.15
C ASN A 96 -15.17 4.94 -2.63
N GLU A 97 -16.13 4.82 -1.73
CA GLU A 97 -16.61 3.53 -1.21
C GLU A 97 -15.54 2.76 -0.43
N ILE A 98 -14.59 3.48 0.18
CA ILE A 98 -13.59 2.90 1.06
C ILE A 98 -14.09 3.01 2.49
N ARG A 99 -14.09 1.89 3.21
CA ARG A 99 -14.46 1.89 4.62
C ARG A 99 -13.34 2.55 5.43
N VAL A 100 -13.71 3.52 6.26
CA VAL A 100 -12.76 4.29 7.09
C VAL A 100 -13.24 4.25 8.53
N GLU A 101 -12.33 4.00 9.45
CA GLU A 101 -12.64 4.07 10.88
C GLU A 101 -12.78 5.51 11.35
N GLU A 102 -13.34 5.70 12.55
CA GLU A 102 -13.45 7.03 13.16
C GLU A 102 -12.06 7.62 13.37
N ILE A 103 -11.98 8.96 13.19
CA ILE A 103 -10.74 9.69 13.43
C ILE A 103 -10.46 9.68 14.92
N ARG A 104 -9.22 9.36 15.28
CA ARG A 104 -8.78 9.39 16.66
C ARG A 104 -7.37 9.97 16.75
N VAL A 105 -7.01 10.41 17.94
CA VAL A 105 -5.68 10.93 18.22
C VAL A 105 -4.85 9.81 18.82
N ASP A 106 -3.67 9.60 18.28
CA ASP A 106 -2.74 8.60 18.82
C ASP A 106 -2.15 9.07 20.14
N GLU A 107 -1.83 8.10 20.97
CA GLU A 107 -1.21 8.34 22.28
C GLU A 107 0.20 8.88 22.13
#